data_2020fbb85a1bf888a686868d8afc46f7
#
_entry.id   2020fbb85a1bf888a686868d8afc46f7
#
_cell.length_a   1.000
_cell.length_b   1.000
_cell.length_c   1.000
_cell.angle_alpha   90.00
_cell.angle_beta   90.00
_cell.angle_gamma   90.00
#
_symmetry.space_group_name_H-M   'P 1'
#
loop_
_entity.id
_entity.type
_entity.pdbx_description
1 polymer ?
#
loop_
_entity_poly.entity_id
_entity_poly.type
_entity_poly.pdbx_seq_one_letter_code
_entity_poly.pdbx_strand_id
1 'polypeptide(L)'
;MSELHHFVSIFKGPKSDAFVLVLTFALTVLVDLTVAVQVGVVMASLLFIWRMSEITDVSMITKEVRGEEDFGDDPNAIALRKVPVGVEVFEVNGPFFFGMVNEFKNALRNLEKPVPVLIIRTRKVSAIDATAIHVLRELYHRCQKEKTQLIFSGVQPQPRRAFRRSGFIEEVGAENFCEDIDEALMRARAVLGLAKGY
;
A
#
# COMPACT_ATOMS: atom_id res chain seq x y z
N MET A 1 35.78 -20.29 15.65
CA MET A 1 36.08 -20.29 14.20
C MET A 1 34.81 -20.18 13.32
N SER A 2 33.64 -20.01 13.91
CA SER A 2 32.33 -19.95 13.23
C SER A 2 31.94 -18.57 12.68
N GLU A 3 32.54 -17.50 13.14
CA GLU A 3 32.10 -16.12 12.84
C GLU A 3 32.58 -15.61 11.46
N LEU A 4 33.71 -16.10 10.97
CA LEU A 4 34.22 -15.75 9.61
C LEU A 4 33.27 -16.19 8.49
N HIS A 5 32.61 -17.33 8.66
CA HIS A 5 31.60 -17.80 7.69
C HIS A 5 30.36 -16.89 7.66
N HIS A 6 29.91 -16.38 8.80
CA HIS A 6 28.83 -15.40 8.84
C HIS A 6 29.24 -14.08 8.20
N PHE A 7 30.46 -13.61 8.45
CA PHE A 7 30.96 -12.38 7.84
C PHE A 7 31.02 -12.48 6.31
N VAL A 8 31.52 -13.58 5.77
CA VAL A 8 31.57 -13.83 4.32
C VAL A 8 30.18 -14.01 3.70
N SER A 9 29.21 -14.54 4.47
CA SER A 9 27.83 -14.70 3.96
C SER A 9 27.10 -13.37 3.75
N ILE A 10 27.44 -12.32 4.51
CA ILE A 10 26.87 -10.97 4.36
C ILE A 10 27.26 -10.35 3.01
N PHE A 11 28.48 -10.64 2.50
CA PHE A 11 28.90 -10.17 1.18
C PHE A 11 28.15 -10.85 0.01
N LYS A 12 27.47 -11.97 0.28
CA LYS A 12 26.57 -12.65 -0.69
C LYS A 12 25.13 -12.13 -0.61
N GLY A 13 24.83 -11.29 0.39
CA GLY A 13 23.54 -10.62 0.58
C GLY A 13 23.37 -9.37 -0.29
N PRO A 14 22.34 -8.57 -0.04
CA PRO A 14 22.12 -7.31 -0.75
C PRO A 14 23.34 -6.38 -0.63
N LYS A 15 23.73 -5.77 -1.74
CA LYS A 15 24.90 -4.88 -1.81
C LYS A 15 24.84 -3.71 -0.80
N SER A 16 23.64 -3.27 -0.44
CA SER A 16 23.40 -2.23 0.55
C SER A 16 23.86 -2.63 1.96
N ASP A 17 23.65 -3.88 2.36
CA ASP A 17 24.03 -4.38 3.69
C ASP A 17 25.57 -4.53 3.78
N ALA A 18 26.20 -4.99 2.69
CA ALA A 18 27.66 -5.03 2.58
C ALA A 18 28.26 -3.62 2.64
N PHE A 19 27.63 -2.62 2.03
CA PHE A 19 28.09 -1.23 2.09
C PHE A 19 28.03 -0.67 3.54
N VAL A 20 26.94 -0.90 4.27
CA VAL A 20 26.84 -0.48 5.68
C VAL A 20 27.90 -1.16 6.53
N LEU A 21 28.12 -2.46 6.32
CA LEU A 21 29.14 -3.21 7.05
C LEU A 21 30.56 -2.63 6.82
N VAL A 22 30.94 -2.38 5.58
CA VAL A 22 32.26 -1.81 5.24
C VAL A 22 32.41 -0.40 5.78
N LEU A 23 31.35 0.42 5.65
CA LEU A 23 31.36 1.80 6.15
C LEU A 23 31.50 1.85 7.69
N THR A 24 30.72 1.04 8.42
CA THR A 24 30.80 0.99 9.89
C THR A 24 32.13 0.44 10.36
N PHE A 25 32.69 -0.57 9.67
CA PHE A 25 34.02 -1.08 9.95
C PHE A 25 35.10 0.00 9.74
N ALA A 26 35.06 0.70 8.60
CA ALA A 26 36.00 1.77 8.32
C ALA A 26 35.92 2.90 9.37
N LEU A 27 34.72 3.32 9.74
CA LEU A 27 34.52 4.33 10.79
C LEU A 27 35.03 3.85 12.16
N THR A 28 34.86 2.58 12.51
CA THR A 28 35.34 2.03 13.76
C THR A 28 36.87 2.08 13.85
N VAL A 29 37.57 1.83 12.71
CA VAL A 29 39.04 1.80 12.65
C VAL A 29 39.64 3.20 12.55
N LEU A 30 39.01 4.10 11.78
CA LEU A 30 39.61 5.40 11.42
C LEU A 30 39.16 6.55 12.36
N VAL A 31 38.04 6.43 13.01
CA VAL A 31 37.45 7.48 13.84
C VAL A 31 37.23 7.02 15.27
N ASP A 32 36.10 6.36 15.57
CA ASP A 32 35.72 5.87 16.87
C ASP A 32 34.53 4.88 16.75
N LEU A 33 34.48 3.91 17.66
CA LEU A 33 33.40 2.95 17.77
C LEU A 33 32.03 3.63 17.98
N THR A 34 31.97 4.67 18.80
CA THR A 34 30.72 5.38 19.11
C THR A 34 30.11 6.02 17.86
N VAL A 35 30.97 6.70 17.06
CA VAL A 35 30.54 7.31 15.79
C VAL A 35 30.13 6.25 14.77
N ALA A 36 30.88 5.15 14.70
CA ALA A 36 30.58 4.06 13.78
C ALA A 36 29.20 3.44 14.05
N VAL A 37 28.85 3.19 15.33
CA VAL A 37 27.56 2.65 15.73
C VAL A 37 26.41 3.62 15.39
N GLN A 38 26.57 4.91 15.70
CA GLN A 38 25.55 5.93 15.40
C GLN A 38 25.27 6.01 13.90
N VAL A 39 26.32 6.14 13.08
CA VAL A 39 26.18 6.20 11.61
C VAL A 39 25.61 4.89 11.06
N GLY A 40 26.07 3.75 11.57
CA GLY A 40 25.60 2.43 11.15
C GLY A 40 24.10 2.22 11.40
N VAL A 41 23.61 2.59 12.58
CA VAL A 41 22.18 2.50 12.93
C VAL A 41 21.35 3.41 12.04
N VAL A 42 21.77 4.65 11.82
CA VAL A 42 21.06 5.59 10.94
C VAL A 42 21.01 5.05 9.51
N MET A 43 22.14 4.60 8.96
CA MET A 43 22.20 4.06 7.60
C MET A 43 21.36 2.80 7.45
N ALA A 44 21.44 1.87 8.40
CA ALA A 44 20.63 0.65 8.37
C ALA A 44 19.12 0.97 8.45
N SER A 45 18.73 1.95 9.26
CA SER A 45 17.34 2.41 9.36
C SER A 45 16.84 3.02 8.06
N LEU A 46 17.64 3.89 7.42
CA LEU A 46 17.30 4.49 6.12
C LEU A 46 17.16 3.44 5.01
N LEU A 47 18.08 2.47 4.96
CA LEU A 47 18.00 1.37 3.99
C LEU A 47 16.82 0.46 4.25
N PHE A 48 16.46 0.20 5.51
CA PHE A 48 15.26 -0.55 5.85
C PHE A 48 14.00 0.16 5.37
N ILE A 49 13.88 1.48 5.60
CA ILE A 49 12.75 2.29 5.14
C ILE A 49 12.66 2.26 3.60
N TRP A 50 13.79 2.44 2.92
CA TRP A 50 13.82 2.37 1.45
C TRP A 50 13.39 1.00 0.92
N ARG A 51 13.90 -0.08 1.48
CA ARG A 51 13.53 -1.46 1.09
C ARG A 51 12.04 -1.75 1.35
N MET A 52 11.49 -1.25 2.46
CA MET A 52 10.05 -1.36 2.73
C MET A 52 9.20 -0.62 1.69
N SER A 53 9.72 0.48 1.13
CA SER A 53 9.05 1.23 0.06
C SER A 53 9.03 0.46 -1.27
N GLU A 54 10.07 -0.33 -1.60
CA GLU A 54 10.12 -1.13 -2.84
C GLU A 54 9.18 -2.34 -2.85
N ILE A 55 8.80 -2.86 -1.67
CA ILE A 55 7.93 -4.06 -1.55
C ILE A 55 6.45 -3.68 -1.75
N THR A 56 6.13 -2.40 -1.71
CA THR A 56 4.75 -1.94 -1.81
C THR A 56 4.41 -1.63 -3.26
N ASP A 57 3.33 -2.21 -3.77
CA ASP A 57 2.83 -2.03 -5.12
C ASP A 57 1.37 -1.56 -5.10
N VAL A 58 1.02 -0.70 -6.07
CA VAL A 58 -0.35 -0.22 -6.28
C VAL A 58 -0.76 -0.58 -7.69
N SER A 59 -1.66 -1.54 -7.81
CA SER A 59 -2.16 -1.99 -9.10
C SER A 59 -3.64 -1.67 -9.30
N MET A 60 -4.00 -1.33 -10.55
CA MET A 60 -5.38 -1.19 -10.98
C MET A 60 -5.89 -2.56 -11.44
N ILE A 61 -6.54 -3.30 -10.56
CA ILE A 61 -6.97 -4.67 -10.83
C ILE A 61 -8.07 -4.74 -11.88
N THR A 62 -8.90 -3.71 -12.02
CA THR A 62 -10.02 -3.74 -12.98
C THR A 62 -9.56 -3.80 -14.44
N LYS A 63 -8.39 -3.25 -14.78
CA LYS A 63 -7.80 -3.37 -16.14
C LYS A 63 -7.18 -4.76 -16.34
N GLU A 64 -6.56 -5.33 -15.31
CA GLU A 64 -5.96 -6.66 -15.34
C GLU A 64 -7.01 -7.76 -15.53
N VAL A 65 -8.19 -7.63 -14.90
CA VAL A 65 -9.32 -8.57 -15.06
C VAL A 65 -9.89 -8.60 -16.50
N ARG A 66 -9.66 -7.54 -17.28
CA ARG A 66 -10.04 -7.49 -18.69
C ARG A 66 -8.97 -8.02 -19.66
N GLY A 67 -7.73 -8.24 -19.18
CA GLY A 67 -6.65 -8.92 -19.87
C GLY A 67 -6.42 -10.29 -19.20
N GLU A 68 -6.37 -11.36 -19.99
CA GLU A 68 -6.19 -12.76 -19.57
C GLU A 68 -4.81 -12.99 -18.93
N GLU A 69 -4.53 -12.48 -17.73
CA GLU A 69 -3.35 -12.82 -16.97
C GLU A 69 -3.71 -13.73 -15.78
N ASP A 70 -2.87 -14.75 -15.62
CA ASP A 70 -2.94 -15.89 -14.70
C ASP A 70 -2.99 -15.42 -13.23
N PHE A 71 -4.18 -15.27 -12.69
CA PHE A 71 -4.40 -14.97 -11.28
C PHE A 71 -4.30 -16.28 -10.49
N GLY A 72 -3.13 -16.51 -9.88
CA GLY A 72 -2.90 -17.67 -9.02
C GLY A 72 -4.03 -17.96 -8.03
N ASP A 73 -4.01 -19.12 -7.39
CA ASP A 73 -4.99 -19.72 -6.46
C ASP A 73 -5.48 -18.84 -5.28
N ASP A 74 -5.75 -17.53 -5.48
CA ASP A 74 -6.34 -16.66 -4.47
C ASP A 74 -7.88 -16.70 -4.56
N PRO A 75 -8.59 -17.40 -3.65
CA PRO A 75 -10.04 -17.46 -3.64
C PRO A 75 -10.72 -16.09 -3.49
N ASN A 76 -9.96 -15.09 -3.05
CA ASN A 76 -10.39 -13.71 -2.94
C ASN A 76 -9.96 -12.85 -4.14
N ALA A 77 -9.43 -13.43 -5.22
CA ALA A 77 -9.09 -12.68 -6.42
C ALA A 77 -10.34 -12.00 -6.99
N ILE A 78 -10.17 -10.74 -7.39
CA ILE A 78 -11.26 -9.94 -7.99
C ILE A 78 -11.66 -10.49 -9.37
N ALA A 79 -10.75 -11.20 -10.03
CA ALA A 79 -10.98 -11.89 -11.32
C ALA A 79 -12.16 -12.88 -11.28
N LEU A 80 -12.44 -13.44 -10.10
CA LEU A 80 -13.57 -14.35 -9.88
C LEU A 80 -14.91 -13.61 -9.72
N ARG A 81 -14.92 -12.27 -9.75
CA ARG A 81 -16.10 -11.46 -9.45
C ARG A 81 -16.48 -10.55 -10.62
N LYS A 82 -17.78 -10.41 -10.85
CA LYS A 82 -18.29 -9.47 -11.86
C LYS A 82 -18.27 -8.04 -11.29
N VAL A 83 -17.26 -7.25 -11.70
CA VAL A 83 -17.19 -5.82 -11.36
C VAL A 83 -18.20 -5.06 -12.25
N PRO A 84 -19.13 -4.30 -11.66
CA PRO A 84 -20.10 -3.52 -12.43
C PRO A 84 -19.43 -2.46 -13.30
N VAL A 85 -20.05 -2.13 -14.43
CA VAL A 85 -19.60 -1.02 -15.27
C VAL A 85 -19.71 0.29 -14.47
N GLY A 86 -18.64 1.10 -14.50
CA GLY A 86 -18.56 2.33 -13.72
C GLY A 86 -17.92 2.16 -12.33
N VAL A 87 -17.45 0.96 -12.00
CA VAL A 87 -16.64 0.69 -10.79
C VAL A 87 -15.20 0.43 -11.20
N GLU A 88 -14.27 1.13 -10.59
CA GLU A 88 -12.84 0.85 -10.68
C GLU A 88 -12.31 0.39 -9.33
N VAL A 89 -11.39 -0.58 -9.34
CA VAL A 89 -10.83 -1.17 -8.13
C VAL A 89 -9.31 -1.07 -8.17
N PHE A 90 -8.76 -0.44 -7.14
CA PHE A 90 -7.31 -0.39 -6.89
C PHE A 90 -6.96 -1.26 -5.70
N GLU A 91 -5.99 -2.13 -5.83
CA GLU A 91 -5.40 -2.85 -4.70
C GLU A 91 -4.09 -2.21 -4.29
N VAL A 92 -3.94 -1.94 -3.01
CA VAL A 92 -2.70 -1.50 -2.39
C VAL A 92 -2.08 -2.69 -1.68
N ASN A 93 -0.87 -3.07 -2.09
CA ASN A 93 -0.13 -4.21 -1.55
C ASN A 93 1.04 -3.71 -0.70
N GLY A 94 1.15 -4.18 0.54
CA GLY A 94 2.22 -3.81 1.46
C GLY A 94 1.92 -2.59 2.34
N PRO A 95 2.87 -2.15 3.18
CA PRO A 95 2.69 -1.03 4.09
C PRO A 95 2.55 0.28 3.33
N PHE A 96 1.54 1.09 3.66
CA PHE A 96 1.27 2.35 2.98
C PHE A 96 1.89 3.52 3.74
N PHE A 97 3.12 3.86 3.39
CA PHE A 97 3.91 4.93 3.97
C PHE A 97 4.24 6.03 2.93
N PHE A 98 4.90 7.11 3.37
CA PHE A 98 5.27 8.26 2.55
C PHE A 98 5.94 7.90 1.21
N GLY A 99 6.75 6.82 1.15
CA GLY A 99 7.41 6.36 -0.08
C GLY A 99 6.44 5.93 -1.19
N MET A 100 5.24 5.46 -0.82
CA MET A 100 4.21 4.99 -1.75
C MET A 100 3.29 6.08 -2.31
N VAL A 101 3.34 7.26 -1.73
CA VAL A 101 2.43 8.36 -2.09
C VAL A 101 2.51 8.72 -3.58
N ASN A 102 3.71 8.73 -4.15
CA ASN A 102 3.91 9.08 -5.55
C ASN A 102 3.39 7.98 -6.48
N GLU A 103 3.62 6.71 -6.16
CA GLU A 103 3.13 5.58 -6.93
C GLU A 103 1.60 5.50 -6.89
N PHE A 104 1.01 5.69 -5.72
CA PHE A 104 -0.43 5.76 -5.55
C PHE A 104 -1.04 6.91 -6.36
N LYS A 105 -0.45 8.13 -6.30
CA LYS A 105 -0.90 9.27 -7.10
C LYS A 105 -0.74 9.02 -8.61
N ASN A 106 0.32 8.33 -9.02
CA ASN A 106 0.54 7.99 -10.43
C ASN A 106 -0.46 6.93 -10.91
N ALA A 107 -0.73 5.89 -10.11
CA ALA A 107 -1.75 4.90 -10.43
C ALA A 107 -3.13 5.55 -10.63
N LEU A 108 -3.51 6.49 -9.76
CA LEU A 108 -4.77 7.24 -9.86
C LEU A 108 -4.82 8.21 -11.05
N ARG A 109 -3.67 8.73 -11.52
CA ARG A 109 -3.61 9.56 -12.74
C ARG A 109 -3.94 8.79 -14.00
N ASN A 110 -3.71 7.48 -14.01
CA ASN A 110 -4.03 6.60 -15.11
C ASN A 110 -5.54 6.32 -15.25
N LEU A 111 -6.38 6.82 -14.33
CA LEU A 111 -7.81 6.95 -14.53
C LEU A 111 -8.06 8.03 -15.58
N GLU A 112 -8.32 7.60 -16.84
CA GLU A 112 -8.53 8.50 -17.97
C GLU A 112 -9.78 9.37 -17.80
N LYS A 113 -10.77 8.90 -17.03
CA LYS A 113 -12.05 9.59 -16.77
C LYS A 113 -12.51 9.36 -15.33
N PRO A 114 -13.22 10.32 -14.73
CA PRO A 114 -13.89 10.09 -13.46
C PRO A 114 -14.86 8.90 -13.56
N VAL A 115 -14.82 8.03 -12.58
CA VAL A 115 -15.72 6.88 -12.49
C VAL A 115 -16.77 7.13 -11.40
N PRO A 116 -17.99 6.61 -11.52
CA PRO A 116 -19.01 6.77 -10.49
C PRO A 116 -18.61 6.20 -9.13
N VAL A 117 -17.87 5.07 -9.11
CA VAL A 117 -17.42 4.41 -7.88
C VAL A 117 -15.96 4.00 -7.99
N LEU A 118 -15.18 4.33 -6.97
CA LEU A 118 -13.80 3.94 -6.79
C LEU A 118 -13.65 3.11 -5.51
N ILE A 119 -13.20 1.87 -5.64
CA ILE A 119 -12.92 0.99 -4.51
C ILE A 119 -11.41 0.93 -4.28
N ILE A 120 -10.97 1.24 -3.06
CA ILE A 120 -9.58 1.04 -2.62
C ILE A 120 -9.52 -0.21 -1.74
N ARG A 121 -8.88 -1.24 -2.26
CA ARG A 121 -8.71 -2.51 -1.57
C ARG A 121 -7.42 -2.49 -0.76
N THR A 122 -7.53 -2.63 0.56
CA THR A 122 -6.40 -2.48 1.50
C THR A 122 -6.15 -3.74 2.35
N ARG A 123 -6.62 -4.91 1.89
CA ARG A 123 -6.49 -6.18 2.63
C ARG A 123 -5.04 -6.57 2.94
N LYS A 124 -4.10 -6.15 2.10
CA LYS A 124 -2.66 -6.41 2.25
C LYS A 124 -1.90 -5.24 2.88
N VAL A 125 -2.59 -4.16 3.27
CA VAL A 125 -1.98 -3.01 3.95
C VAL A 125 -1.91 -3.30 5.44
N SER A 126 -0.73 -3.69 5.90
CA SER A 126 -0.50 -4.03 7.32
C SER A 126 -0.35 -2.80 8.21
N ALA A 127 0.14 -1.69 7.66
CA ALA A 127 0.38 -0.44 8.39
C ALA A 127 0.22 0.79 7.48
N ILE A 128 -0.19 1.91 8.09
CA ILE A 128 -0.35 3.20 7.42
C ILE A 128 0.18 4.32 8.34
N ASP A 129 0.82 5.33 7.74
CA ASP A 129 1.29 6.52 8.43
C ASP A 129 0.37 7.75 8.22
N ALA A 130 0.72 8.87 8.87
CA ALA A 130 -0.03 10.11 8.75
C ALA A 130 0.02 10.70 7.33
N THR A 131 1.13 10.51 6.61
CA THR A 131 1.30 11.02 5.24
C THR A 131 0.37 10.30 4.28
N ALA A 132 0.27 8.98 4.39
CA ALA A 132 -0.65 8.19 3.57
C ALA A 132 -2.12 8.54 3.87
N ILE A 133 -2.50 8.78 5.13
CA ILE A 133 -3.85 9.25 5.48
C ILE A 133 -4.13 10.61 4.83
N HIS A 134 -3.16 11.53 4.84
CA HIS A 134 -3.30 12.82 4.17
C HIS A 134 -3.58 12.67 2.68
N VAL A 135 -2.87 11.79 2.01
CA VAL A 135 -3.07 11.50 0.58
C VAL A 135 -4.42 10.87 0.28
N LEU A 136 -4.87 9.95 1.14
CA LEU A 136 -6.22 9.37 1.01
C LEU A 136 -7.32 10.44 1.22
N ARG A 137 -7.08 11.40 2.10
CA ARG A 137 -8.00 12.54 2.29
C ARG A 137 -8.01 13.48 1.07
N GLU A 138 -6.85 13.76 0.46
CA GLU A 138 -6.79 14.49 -0.81
C GLU A 138 -7.56 13.76 -1.92
N LEU A 139 -7.40 12.43 -2.01
CA LEU A 139 -8.17 11.61 -2.93
C LEU A 139 -9.67 11.71 -2.67
N TYR A 140 -10.09 11.60 -1.42
CA TYR A 140 -11.51 11.72 -1.04
C TYR A 140 -12.11 13.06 -1.46
N HIS A 141 -11.42 14.17 -1.19
CA HIS A 141 -11.87 15.50 -1.63
C HIS A 141 -11.93 15.64 -3.16
N ARG A 142 -10.99 15.01 -3.87
CA ARG A 142 -11.04 14.95 -5.33
C ARG A 142 -12.26 14.13 -5.79
N CYS A 143 -12.48 12.96 -5.22
CA CYS A 143 -13.63 12.11 -5.53
C CYS A 143 -14.96 12.85 -5.31
N GLN A 144 -15.07 13.62 -4.22
CA GLN A 144 -16.26 14.44 -3.97
C GLN A 144 -16.51 15.49 -5.08
N LYS A 145 -15.46 16.20 -5.53
CA LYS A 145 -15.56 17.17 -6.63
C LYS A 145 -15.96 16.52 -7.95
N GLU A 146 -15.47 15.31 -8.20
CA GLU A 146 -15.73 14.52 -9.41
C GLU A 146 -17.04 13.71 -9.33
N LYS A 147 -17.77 13.78 -8.18
CA LYS A 147 -18.97 12.97 -7.89
C LYS A 147 -18.71 11.46 -7.94
N THR A 148 -17.49 11.05 -7.59
CA THR A 148 -17.06 9.68 -7.45
C THR A 148 -17.30 9.21 -6.01
N GLN A 149 -18.00 8.11 -5.79
CA GLN A 149 -18.11 7.50 -4.47
C GLN A 149 -16.85 6.70 -4.16
N LEU A 150 -16.15 7.05 -3.06
CA LEU A 150 -14.98 6.34 -2.56
C LEU A 150 -15.42 5.27 -1.56
N ILE A 151 -14.96 4.03 -1.76
CA ILE A 151 -15.24 2.88 -0.88
C ILE A 151 -13.91 2.20 -0.52
N PHE A 152 -13.77 1.77 0.73
CA PHE A 152 -12.63 1.00 1.21
C PHE A 152 -13.04 -0.45 1.47
N SER A 153 -12.18 -1.40 1.09
CA SER A 153 -12.41 -2.83 1.29
C SER A 153 -11.24 -3.49 2.01
N GLY A 154 -11.55 -4.32 3.00
CA GLY A 154 -10.56 -5.16 3.68
C GLY A 154 -9.59 -4.39 4.57
N VAL A 155 -10.03 -3.33 5.23
CA VAL A 155 -9.15 -2.48 6.06
C VAL A 155 -8.67 -3.24 7.29
N GLN A 156 -7.35 -3.46 7.37
CA GLN A 156 -6.68 -4.16 8.46
C GLN A 156 -6.77 -3.40 9.81
N PRO A 157 -6.58 -4.06 10.97
CA PRO A 157 -6.77 -3.46 12.29
C PRO A 157 -5.92 -2.20 12.56
N GLN A 158 -4.66 -2.15 12.10
CA GLN A 158 -3.79 -0.98 12.33
C GLN A 158 -4.25 0.21 11.47
N PRO A 159 -4.44 0.11 10.14
CA PRO A 159 -5.03 1.17 9.32
C PRO A 159 -6.39 1.63 9.84
N ARG A 160 -7.27 0.71 10.25
CA ARG A 160 -8.58 1.06 10.78
C ARG A 160 -8.50 1.92 12.06
N ARG A 161 -7.57 1.60 12.97
CA ARG A 161 -7.30 2.42 14.15
C ARG A 161 -6.76 3.81 13.78
N ALA A 162 -5.87 3.87 12.78
CA ALA A 162 -5.30 5.13 12.31
C ALA A 162 -6.38 6.02 11.64
N PHE A 163 -7.23 5.45 10.80
CA PHE A 163 -8.36 6.15 10.19
C PHE A 163 -9.35 6.69 11.23
N ARG A 164 -9.70 5.89 12.25
CA ARG A 164 -10.57 6.35 13.34
C ARG A 164 -9.96 7.50 14.13
N ARG A 165 -8.65 7.39 14.49
CA ARG A 165 -7.96 8.46 15.25
C ARG A 165 -7.85 9.77 14.48
N SER A 166 -7.75 9.70 13.15
CA SER A 166 -7.66 10.89 12.28
C SER A 166 -9.02 11.49 11.90
N GLY A 167 -10.13 10.90 12.31
CA GLY A 167 -11.48 11.30 11.90
C GLY A 167 -11.82 10.94 10.44
N PHE A 168 -10.99 10.16 9.78
CA PHE A 168 -11.17 9.85 8.35
C PHE A 168 -12.36 8.91 8.10
N ILE A 169 -12.72 8.03 9.05
CA ILE A 169 -13.90 7.17 8.92
C ILE A 169 -15.18 8.01 8.95
N GLU A 170 -15.24 8.98 9.84
CA GLU A 170 -16.40 9.89 9.99
C GLU A 170 -16.55 10.80 8.77
N GLU A 171 -15.41 11.21 8.18
CA GLU A 171 -15.38 12.08 7.00
C GLU A 171 -15.87 11.37 5.73
N VAL A 172 -15.45 10.13 5.50
CA VAL A 172 -15.82 9.32 4.33
C VAL A 172 -17.20 8.66 4.48
N GLY A 173 -17.61 8.42 5.72
CA GLY A 173 -18.81 7.67 6.10
C GLY A 173 -18.50 6.20 6.40
N ALA A 174 -18.91 5.73 7.57
CA ALA A 174 -18.60 4.38 8.06
C ALA A 174 -19.13 3.27 7.13
N GLU A 175 -20.24 3.53 6.44
CA GLU A 175 -20.88 2.62 5.47
C GLU A 175 -20.03 2.38 4.21
N ASN A 176 -18.99 3.19 3.99
CA ASN A 176 -18.06 3.05 2.88
C ASN A 176 -16.79 2.27 3.26
N PHE A 177 -16.71 1.72 4.49
CA PHE A 177 -15.63 0.86 4.97
C PHE A 177 -16.12 -0.57 5.10
N CYS A 178 -16.00 -1.34 4.04
CA CYS A 178 -16.50 -2.71 3.91
C CYS A 178 -15.47 -3.73 4.43
N GLU A 179 -15.95 -4.87 4.97
CA GLU A 179 -15.08 -5.90 5.51
C GLU A 179 -14.30 -6.64 4.41
N ASP A 180 -14.96 -6.86 3.27
CA ASP A 180 -14.38 -7.56 2.13
C ASP A 180 -14.78 -6.91 0.80
N ILE A 181 -14.32 -7.51 -0.31
CA ILE A 181 -14.59 -7.00 -1.64
C ILE A 181 -16.04 -7.26 -2.08
N ASP A 182 -16.68 -8.30 -1.58
CA ASP A 182 -18.04 -8.64 -1.94
C ASP A 182 -19.02 -7.62 -1.35
N GLU A 183 -18.81 -7.24 -0.08
CA GLU A 183 -19.55 -6.15 0.55
C GLU A 183 -19.31 -4.81 -0.16
N ALA A 184 -18.06 -4.51 -0.54
CA ALA A 184 -17.73 -3.29 -1.28
C ALA A 184 -18.41 -3.25 -2.66
N LEU A 185 -18.48 -4.36 -3.38
CA LEU A 185 -19.20 -4.46 -4.65
C LEU A 185 -20.71 -4.37 -4.47
N MET A 186 -21.27 -4.90 -3.38
CA MET A 186 -22.70 -4.69 -3.04
C MET A 186 -22.98 -3.21 -2.77
N ARG A 187 -22.13 -2.56 -2.00
CA ARG A 187 -22.22 -1.11 -1.76
C ARG A 187 -22.14 -0.31 -3.05
N ALA A 188 -21.19 -0.65 -3.94
CA ALA A 188 -21.03 -0.02 -5.23
C ALA A 188 -22.29 -0.15 -6.12
N ARG A 189 -22.90 -1.35 -6.15
CA ARG A 189 -24.17 -1.56 -6.87
C ARG A 189 -25.31 -0.69 -6.31
N ALA A 190 -25.39 -0.58 -4.98
CA ALA A 190 -26.39 0.28 -4.34
C ALA A 190 -26.20 1.75 -4.73
N VAL A 191 -24.96 2.26 -4.77
CA VAL A 191 -24.62 3.62 -5.20
C VAL A 191 -25.00 3.86 -6.67
N LEU A 192 -24.78 2.85 -7.55
CA LEU A 192 -25.12 2.92 -8.96
C LEU A 192 -26.62 2.73 -9.26
N GLY A 193 -27.44 2.46 -8.24
CA GLY A 193 -28.86 2.15 -8.45
C GLY A 193 -29.12 0.84 -9.18
N LEU A 194 -28.13 -0.06 -9.22
CA LEU A 194 -28.27 -1.38 -9.85
C LEU A 194 -28.99 -2.33 -8.90
N ALA A 195 -30.02 -3.04 -9.38
CA ALA A 195 -30.69 -4.07 -8.61
C ALA A 195 -29.69 -5.12 -8.11
N LYS A 196 -29.94 -5.71 -6.92
CA LYS A 196 -29.14 -6.82 -6.37
C LYS A 196 -29.12 -7.95 -7.42
N GLY A 197 -28.06 -8.00 -8.20
CA GLY A 197 -27.82 -9.14 -9.09
C GLY A 197 -27.31 -10.30 -8.27
N TYR A 198 -27.97 -11.43 -8.39
CA TYR A 198 -27.51 -12.73 -7.92
C TYR A 198 -26.27 -13.17 -8.70
#